data_967d06b75d0244628e8624f0cc8d1b28
#
_entry.id   967d06b75d0244628e8624f0cc8d1b28
#
_cell.length_a   1.000
_cell.length_b   1.000
_cell.length_c   1.000
_cell.angle_alpha   90.00
_cell.angle_beta   90.00
_cell.angle_gamma   90.00
#
_symmetry.space_group_name_H-M   'P 1'
#
loop_
_entity.id
_entity.type
_entity.pdbx_description
1 polymer ?
#
loop_
_entity_poly.entity_id
_entity_poly.type
_entity_poly.pdbx_seq_one_letter_code
_entity_poly.pdbx_strand_id
1 'polypeptide(L)'
;AMGITGTEVTKESAKMILADDNFSTIVAAVREGRVIFDNIRKFLRYLLSSNVGEVFTVFGGVMLAGVLGITQPGTAGVAVPLLATQLLWINLLTDAAPALAMGVDPQTDDVMARSPRKLTDRVIDRDMWIDIAFIGIIMAAVTLIGMDMHLEGGLFTDRSIGGTHEFQMIEARTMGFTILVFAQLFNAIASRSARQSAFVGLFSNKWLWGAIGLSVVLQLVVIYVPFLNSAFGTTPLGPWAWVECICLAAVVLIASEIYKAIMRAIDRKRGIMA
;
A
#
# COMPACT_ATOMS: atom_id res chain seq x y z
N ALA A 1 -25.56 -28.11 7.93
CA ALA A 1 -25.95 -29.52 7.97
C ALA A 1 -24.87 -30.37 8.61
N MET A 2 -25.24 -31.50 9.19
CA MET A 2 -24.34 -32.53 9.70
C MET A 2 -23.77 -33.34 8.53
N GLY A 3 -22.48 -33.61 8.53
CA GLY A 3 -21.79 -34.28 7.42
C GLY A 3 -21.92 -35.81 7.48
N ILE A 4 -21.94 -36.39 8.68
CA ILE A 4 -22.05 -37.84 8.89
C ILE A 4 -23.50 -38.25 9.03
N THR A 5 -24.27 -37.61 9.91
CA THR A 5 -25.66 -37.95 10.20
C THR A 5 -26.70 -37.20 9.37
N GLY A 6 -26.29 -36.18 8.62
CA GLY A 6 -27.17 -35.38 7.74
C GLY A 6 -27.60 -36.15 6.47
N THR A 7 -28.83 -35.90 6.03
CA THR A 7 -29.31 -36.43 4.72
C THR A 7 -28.69 -35.66 3.55
N GLU A 8 -28.59 -36.28 2.36
CA GLU A 8 -28.03 -35.61 1.18
C GLU A 8 -28.81 -34.32 0.83
N VAL A 9 -30.15 -34.35 0.98
CA VAL A 9 -31.00 -33.17 0.74
C VAL A 9 -30.66 -32.01 1.69
N THR A 10 -30.40 -32.30 2.95
CA THR A 10 -29.98 -31.27 3.90
C THR A 10 -28.57 -30.73 3.62
N LYS A 11 -27.66 -31.59 3.16
CA LYS A 11 -26.31 -31.18 2.76
C LYS A 11 -26.33 -30.27 1.52
N GLU A 12 -27.11 -30.62 0.51
CA GLU A 12 -27.27 -29.82 -0.72
C GLU A 12 -27.91 -28.45 -0.44
N SER A 13 -28.86 -28.39 0.50
CA SER A 13 -29.55 -27.13 0.87
C SER A 13 -28.75 -26.26 1.84
N ALA A 14 -27.74 -26.82 2.50
CA ALA A 14 -26.99 -26.12 3.54
C ALA A 14 -25.85 -25.27 2.95
N LYS A 15 -25.60 -24.12 3.56
CA LYS A 15 -24.44 -23.28 3.23
C LYS A 15 -23.15 -23.69 3.96
N MET A 16 -23.28 -24.55 4.97
CA MET A 16 -22.17 -25.10 5.75
C MET A 16 -22.48 -26.56 6.12
N ILE A 17 -21.48 -27.43 5.95
CA ILE A 17 -21.55 -28.83 6.32
C ILE A 17 -20.48 -29.10 7.37
N LEU A 18 -20.85 -29.69 8.51
CA LEU A 18 -19.94 -30.09 9.56
C LEU A 18 -19.44 -31.49 9.29
N ALA A 19 -18.21 -31.63 8.83
CA ALA A 19 -17.63 -32.92 8.47
C ALA A 19 -17.46 -33.86 9.67
N ASP A 20 -17.31 -33.31 10.87
CA ASP A 20 -17.12 -34.03 12.15
C ASP A 20 -18.39 -34.14 13.00
N ASP A 21 -19.53 -33.63 12.48
CA ASP A 21 -20.81 -33.50 13.21
C ASP A 21 -20.69 -32.83 14.60
N ASN A 22 -19.61 -32.07 14.83
CA ASN A 22 -19.33 -31.40 16.08
C ASN A 22 -19.82 -29.96 16.06
N PHE A 23 -20.76 -29.63 16.93
CA PHE A 23 -21.34 -28.28 16.99
C PHE A 23 -20.33 -27.22 17.43
N SER A 24 -19.28 -27.57 18.20
CA SER A 24 -18.22 -26.63 18.59
C SER A 24 -17.39 -26.12 17.41
N THR A 25 -17.33 -26.88 16.32
CA THR A 25 -16.64 -26.51 15.07
C THR A 25 -17.31 -25.32 14.39
N ILE A 26 -18.61 -25.06 14.63
CA ILE A 26 -19.30 -23.87 14.12
C ILE A 26 -18.67 -22.60 14.67
N VAL A 27 -18.35 -22.57 15.96
CA VAL A 27 -17.73 -21.40 16.61
C VAL A 27 -16.34 -21.13 16.02
N ALA A 28 -15.56 -22.21 15.79
CA ALA A 28 -14.26 -22.11 15.13
C ALA A 28 -14.39 -21.59 13.67
N ALA A 29 -15.36 -22.12 12.91
CA ALA A 29 -15.62 -21.70 11.54
C ALA A 29 -16.07 -20.23 11.45
N VAL A 30 -16.92 -19.77 12.40
CA VAL A 30 -17.33 -18.35 12.46
C VAL A 30 -16.15 -17.45 12.79
N ARG A 31 -15.29 -17.87 13.74
CA ARG A 31 -14.06 -17.11 14.06
C ARG A 31 -13.17 -16.97 12.83
N GLU A 32 -12.88 -18.08 12.17
CA GLU A 32 -12.02 -18.09 10.97
C GLU A 32 -12.61 -17.25 9.85
N GLY A 33 -13.91 -17.38 9.59
CA GLY A 33 -14.59 -16.54 8.60
C GLY A 33 -14.51 -15.04 8.89
N ARG A 34 -14.54 -14.64 10.17
CA ARG A 34 -14.35 -13.23 10.57
C ARG A 34 -12.91 -12.78 10.37
N VAL A 35 -11.91 -13.62 10.67
CA VAL A 35 -10.48 -13.34 10.42
C VAL A 35 -10.22 -13.18 8.94
N ILE A 36 -10.71 -14.09 8.09
CA ILE A 36 -10.59 -14.01 6.63
C ILE A 36 -11.20 -12.71 6.11
N PHE A 37 -12.39 -12.34 6.60
CA PHE A 37 -13.04 -11.10 6.19
C PHE A 37 -12.22 -9.85 6.59
N ASP A 38 -11.66 -9.83 7.80
CA ASP A 38 -10.79 -8.73 8.25
C ASP A 38 -9.52 -8.65 7.39
N ASN A 39 -8.92 -9.79 7.03
CA ASN A 39 -7.76 -9.85 6.14
C ASN A 39 -8.11 -9.34 4.72
N ILE A 40 -9.29 -9.70 4.19
CA ILE A 40 -9.80 -9.13 2.94
C ILE A 40 -9.86 -7.59 3.02
N ARG A 41 -10.35 -7.02 4.13
CA ARG A 41 -10.40 -5.56 4.30
C ARG A 41 -9.02 -4.93 4.39
N LYS A 42 -8.04 -5.60 5.03
CA LYS A 42 -6.65 -5.13 5.13
C LYS A 42 -6.01 -5.02 3.75
N PHE A 43 -6.06 -6.09 2.95
CA PHE A 43 -5.45 -6.07 1.63
C PHE A 43 -6.16 -5.12 0.66
N LEU A 44 -7.51 -5.02 0.72
CA LEU A 44 -8.24 -4.03 -0.09
C LEU A 44 -7.83 -2.59 0.26
N ARG A 45 -7.70 -2.27 1.55
CA ARG A 45 -7.22 -0.96 2.00
C ARG A 45 -5.83 -0.68 1.43
N TYR A 46 -4.92 -1.63 1.56
CA TYR A 46 -3.56 -1.52 1.04
C TYR A 46 -3.54 -1.29 -0.47
N LEU A 47 -4.12 -2.20 -1.25
CA LEU A 47 -4.11 -2.12 -2.71
C LEU A 47 -4.79 -0.86 -3.23
N LEU A 48 -5.97 -0.51 -2.70
CA LEU A 48 -6.69 0.66 -3.17
C LEU A 48 -5.97 1.96 -2.83
N SER A 49 -5.37 2.08 -1.63
CA SER A 49 -4.61 3.29 -1.28
C SER A 49 -3.32 3.40 -2.08
N SER A 50 -2.64 2.29 -2.38
CA SER A 50 -1.47 2.25 -3.26
C SER A 50 -1.83 2.70 -4.68
N ASN A 51 -2.86 2.10 -5.28
CA ASN A 51 -3.32 2.46 -6.63
C ASN A 51 -3.80 3.93 -6.72
N VAL A 52 -4.52 4.42 -5.71
CA VAL A 52 -4.92 5.84 -5.64
C VAL A 52 -3.68 6.74 -5.56
N GLY A 53 -2.65 6.34 -4.81
CA GLY A 53 -1.36 7.02 -4.75
C GLY A 53 -0.67 7.09 -6.10
N GLU A 54 -0.62 5.99 -6.85
CA GLU A 54 -0.09 5.94 -8.22
C GLU A 54 -0.84 6.88 -9.17
N VAL A 55 -2.17 6.78 -9.18
CA VAL A 55 -3.03 7.62 -10.02
C VAL A 55 -2.80 9.10 -9.70
N PHE A 56 -2.77 9.47 -8.43
CA PHE A 56 -2.53 10.86 -8.03
C PHE A 56 -1.11 11.32 -8.32
N THR A 57 -0.12 10.44 -8.24
CA THR A 57 1.26 10.75 -8.63
C THR A 57 1.34 11.06 -10.13
N VAL A 58 0.77 10.21 -10.97
CA VAL A 58 0.79 10.41 -12.42
C VAL A 58 -0.04 11.62 -12.82
N PHE A 59 -1.28 11.70 -12.33
CA PHE A 59 -2.17 12.82 -12.64
C PHE A 59 -1.61 14.15 -12.11
N GLY A 60 -1.17 14.18 -10.86
CA GLY A 60 -0.57 15.37 -10.23
C GLY A 60 0.72 15.79 -10.93
N GLY A 61 1.60 14.84 -11.29
CA GLY A 61 2.82 15.12 -12.00
C GLY A 61 2.60 15.70 -13.40
N VAL A 62 1.56 15.23 -14.11
CA VAL A 62 1.17 15.79 -15.41
C VAL A 62 0.54 17.18 -15.25
N MET A 63 -0.39 17.36 -14.30
CA MET A 63 -1.07 18.63 -14.06
C MET A 63 -0.13 19.73 -13.55
N LEU A 64 0.85 19.37 -12.74
CA LEU A 64 1.82 20.29 -12.13
C LEU A 64 3.16 20.31 -12.90
N ALA A 65 3.26 19.68 -14.07
CA ALA A 65 4.50 19.50 -14.79
C ALA A 65 5.26 20.83 -15.05
N GLY A 66 4.53 21.89 -15.40
CA GLY A 66 5.13 23.21 -15.60
C GLY A 66 5.61 23.90 -14.33
N VAL A 67 5.11 23.48 -13.15
CA VAL A 67 5.51 24.01 -11.84
C VAL A 67 6.66 23.21 -11.25
N LEU A 68 6.65 21.90 -11.46
CA LEU A 68 7.65 20.94 -10.96
C LEU A 68 8.86 20.78 -11.92
N GLY A 69 8.93 21.54 -13.02
CA GLY A 69 10.03 21.39 -13.99
C GLY A 69 10.01 20.05 -14.75
N ILE A 70 8.92 19.28 -14.70
CA ILE A 70 8.76 18.01 -15.43
C ILE A 70 8.44 18.32 -16.89
N THR A 71 9.43 18.84 -17.64
CA THR A 71 9.26 19.22 -19.04
C THR A 71 10.27 18.47 -19.93
N GLN A 72 9.90 18.17 -21.18
CA GLN A 72 10.85 17.63 -22.15
C GLN A 72 11.44 18.78 -22.99
N PRO A 73 12.77 18.93 -23.00
CA PRO A 73 13.41 19.94 -23.87
C PRO A 73 13.10 19.68 -25.34
N GLY A 74 12.67 20.70 -26.05
CA GLY A 74 12.46 20.65 -27.51
C GLY A 74 11.13 20.09 -28.00
N THR A 75 10.25 19.66 -27.11
CA THR A 75 8.87 19.27 -27.43
C THR A 75 7.89 20.07 -26.59
N ALA A 76 6.78 20.50 -27.17
CA ALA A 76 5.65 21.09 -26.41
C ALA A 76 4.92 20.01 -25.56
N GLY A 77 5.55 18.85 -25.32
CA GLY A 77 4.98 17.70 -24.62
C GLY A 77 5.30 17.70 -23.13
N VAL A 78 4.31 17.35 -22.33
CA VAL A 78 4.47 17.11 -20.88
C VAL A 78 5.19 15.79 -20.69
N ALA A 79 6.30 15.79 -19.93
CA ALA A 79 6.96 14.55 -19.54
C ALA A 79 6.09 13.77 -18.54
N VAL A 80 6.01 12.46 -18.72
CA VAL A 80 5.28 11.58 -17.80
C VAL A 80 6.16 11.37 -16.56
N PRO A 81 5.62 11.58 -15.34
CA PRO A 81 6.40 11.46 -14.09
C PRO A 81 6.90 10.03 -13.85
N LEU A 82 6.08 9.03 -14.19
CA LEU A 82 6.43 7.61 -14.09
C LEU A 82 6.12 6.90 -15.40
N LEU A 83 6.99 5.99 -15.82
CA LEU A 83 6.77 5.17 -17.01
C LEU A 83 5.73 4.06 -16.76
N ALA A 84 5.01 3.67 -17.81
CA ALA A 84 4.05 2.57 -17.72
C ALA A 84 4.72 1.26 -17.29
N THR A 85 5.97 1.00 -17.68
CA THR A 85 6.75 -0.16 -17.25
C THR A 85 7.02 -0.14 -15.76
N GLN A 86 7.30 1.03 -15.17
CA GLN A 86 7.49 1.20 -13.72
C GLN A 86 6.20 0.94 -12.94
N LEU A 87 5.06 1.49 -13.40
CA LEU A 87 3.75 1.24 -12.79
C LEU A 87 3.35 -0.24 -12.87
N LEU A 88 3.62 -0.87 -14.02
CA LEU A 88 3.38 -2.31 -14.17
C LEU A 88 4.24 -3.14 -13.22
N TRP A 89 5.51 -2.75 -13.03
CA TRP A 89 6.40 -3.39 -12.07
C TRP A 89 5.88 -3.30 -10.65
N ILE A 90 5.44 -2.11 -10.24
CA ILE A 90 4.85 -1.88 -8.92
C ILE A 90 3.66 -2.82 -8.73
N ASN A 91 2.65 -2.70 -9.57
CA ASN A 91 1.38 -3.40 -9.40
C ASN A 91 1.51 -4.93 -9.47
N LEU A 92 2.43 -5.43 -10.31
CA LEU A 92 2.55 -6.88 -10.53
C LEU A 92 3.52 -7.55 -9.54
N LEU A 93 4.60 -6.89 -9.16
CA LEU A 93 5.69 -7.51 -8.40
C LEU A 93 5.78 -7.00 -6.97
N THR A 94 5.84 -5.67 -6.78
CA THR A 94 6.09 -5.13 -5.44
C THR A 94 4.84 -5.05 -4.58
N ASP A 95 3.65 -4.89 -5.16
CA ASP A 95 2.38 -4.83 -4.42
C ASP A 95 1.74 -6.21 -4.22
N ALA A 96 1.88 -7.11 -5.17
CA ALA A 96 1.24 -8.42 -5.10
C ALA A 96 1.71 -9.27 -3.92
N ALA A 97 3.02 -9.28 -3.63
CA ALA A 97 3.58 -10.09 -2.56
C ALA A 97 3.11 -9.64 -1.16
N PRO A 98 3.16 -8.34 -0.77
CA PRO A 98 2.58 -7.87 0.48
C PRO A 98 1.05 -8.08 0.57
N ALA A 99 0.31 -7.90 -0.54
CA ALA A 99 -1.12 -8.15 -0.57
C ALA A 99 -1.47 -9.61 -0.24
N LEU A 100 -0.75 -10.57 -0.85
CA LEU A 100 -0.92 -11.99 -0.55
C LEU A 100 -0.55 -12.32 0.90
N ALA A 101 0.52 -11.72 1.42
CA ALA A 101 0.94 -11.91 2.81
C ALA A 101 -0.10 -11.39 3.83
N MET A 102 -0.88 -10.35 3.47
CA MET A 102 -2.00 -9.87 4.29
C MET A 102 -3.18 -10.84 4.30
N GLY A 103 -3.35 -11.65 3.27
CA GLY A 103 -4.39 -12.68 3.21
C GLY A 103 -4.25 -13.74 4.32
N VAL A 104 -3.03 -13.96 4.81
CA VAL A 104 -2.69 -14.88 5.90
C VAL A 104 -2.24 -14.16 7.18
N ASP A 105 -2.62 -12.88 7.35
CA ASP A 105 -2.25 -12.10 8.54
C ASP A 105 -2.89 -12.69 9.79
N PRO A 106 -2.14 -12.89 10.88
CA PRO A 106 -2.70 -13.36 12.14
C PRO A 106 -3.78 -12.43 12.66
N GLN A 107 -4.72 -13.00 13.42
CA GLN A 107 -5.76 -12.24 14.12
C GLN A 107 -5.12 -11.14 14.97
N THR A 108 -5.54 -9.89 14.77
CA THR A 108 -5.03 -8.72 15.50
C THR A 108 -5.92 -8.34 16.69
N ASP A 109 -7.22 -8.61 16.61
CA ASP A 109 -8.22 -8.26 17.61
C ASP A 109 -9.08 -9.47 17.97
N ASP A 110 -9.81 -9.41 19.10
CA ASP A 110 -10.83 -10.41 19.39
C ASP A 110 -12.03 -10.24 18.46
N VAL A 111 -12.00 -10.97 17.34
CA VAL A 111 -13.06 -10.93 16.32
C VAL A 111 -14.40 -11.46 16.85
N MET A 112 -14.40 -12.24 17.94
CA MET A 112 -15.63 -12.82 18.54
C MET A 112 -16.34 -11.86 19.48
N ALA A 113 -15.64 -10.85 20.02
CA ALA A 113 -16.24 -9.80 20.86
C ALA A 113 -17.14 -8.83 20.07
N ARG A 114 -17.02 -8.81 18.74
CA ARG A 114 -17.80 -7.92 17.86
C ARG A 114 -19.19 -8.51 17.60
N SER A 115 -20.21 -7.63 17.53
CA SER A 115 -21.56 -8.00 17.10
C SER A 115 -21.56 -8.57 15.67
N PRO A 116 -22.52 -9.46 15.33
CA PRO A 116 -22.67 -9.96 13.98
C PRO A 116 -22.87 -8.83 12.96
N ARG A 117 -22.25 -8.99 11.80
CA ARG A 117 -22.37 -8.05 10.67
C ARG A 117 -23.78 -8.10 10.09
N LYS A 118 -24.32 -6.94 9.72
CA LYS A 118 -25.58 -6.86 8.98
C LYS A 118 -25.34 -7.22 7.52
N LEU A 119 -26.33 -7.82 6.85
CA LEU A 119 -26.24 -8.15 5.42
C LEU A 119 -26.10 -6.91 4.51
N THR A 120 -26.48 -5.74 5.02
CA THR A 120 -26.38 -4.44 4.32
C THR A 120 -25.03 -3.76 4.48
N ASP A 121 -24.15 -4.27 5.37
CA ASP A 121 -22.86 -3.64 5.61
C ASP A 121 -21.93 -3.85 4.41
N ARG A 122 -21.37 -2.76 3.91
CA ARG A 122 -20.43 -2.78 2.79
C ARG A 122 -19.05 -3.25 3.25
N VAL A 123 -18.30 -3.90 2.36
CA VAL A 123 -16.91 -4.30 2.62
C VAL A 123 -16.03 -3.07 2.78
N ILE A 124 -16.23 -2.09 1.90
CA ILE A 124 -15.58 -0.78 1.92
C ILE A 124 -16.60 0.22 2.45
N ASP A 125 -16.37 0.71 3.65
CA ASP A 125 -17.17 1.73 4.29
C ASP A 125 -16.63 3.14 3.99
N ARG A 126 -17.37 4.17 4.43
CA ARG A 126 -16.99 5.57 4.20
C ARG A 126 -15.65 5.93 4.85
N ASP A 127 -15.41 5.41 6.05
CA ASP A 127 -14.16 5.68 6.77
C ASP A 127 -12.96 5.10 6.04
N MET A 128 -13.12 3.93 5.45
CA MET A 128 -12.09 3.29 4.63
C MET A 128 -11.81 4.08 3.35
N TRP A 129 -12.84 4.65 2.69
CA TRP A 129 -12.63 5.51 1.53
C TRP A 129 -11.86 6.78 1.86
N ILE A 130 -12.14 7.39 3.02
CA ILE A 130 -11.41 8.57 3.51
C ILE A 130 -9.94 8.22 3.78
N ASP A 131 -9.70 7.07 4.42
CA ASP A 131 -8.35 6.58 4.70
C ASP A 131 -7.56 6.31 3.40
N ILE A 132 -8.18 5.62 2.43
CA ILE A 132 -7.62 5.34 1.11
C ILE A 132 -7.22 6.63 0.38
N ALA A 133 -8.13 7.60 0.33
CA ALA A 133 -7.88 8.87 -0.34
C ALA A 133 -6.79 9.69 0.37
N PHE A 134 -6.83 9.74 1.71
CA PHE A 134 -5.83 10.45 2.51
C PHE A 134 -4.43 9.89 2.30
N ILE A 135 -4.26 8.57 2.44
CA ILE A 135 -2.96 7.91 2.24
C ILE A 135 -2.48 8.06 0.80
N GLY A 136 -3.37 7.87 -0.19
CA GLY A 136 -3.02 8.05 -1.60
C GLY A 136 -2.54 9.47 -1.93
N ILE A 137 -3.17 10.51 -1.37
CA ILE A 137 -2.73 11.90 -1.54
C ILE A 137 -1.34 12.12 -0.90
N ILE A 138 -1.10 11.59 0.30
CA ILE A 138 0.21 11.70 0.95
C ILE A 138 1.29 10.99 0.13
N MET A 139 1.01 9.77 -0.38
CA MET A 139 1.95 9.03 -1.23
C MET A 139 2.30 9.83 -2.49
N ALA A 140 1.30 10.37 -3.17
CA ALA A 140 1.53 11.21 -4.34
C ALA A 140 2.34 12.46 -4.01
N ALA A 141 2.02 13.15 -2.92
CA ALA A 141 2.71 14.35 -2.49
C ALA A 141 4.20 14.09 -2.21
N VAL A 142 4.52 13.06 -1.40
CA VAL A 142 5.93 12.75 -1.09
C VAL A 142 6.71 12.29 -2.31
N THR A 143 6.07 11.58 -3.24
CA THR A 143 6.68 11.13 -4.49
C THR A 143 7.00 12.32 -5.40
N LEU A 144 6.04 13.22 -5.60
CA LEU A 144 6.23 14.41 -6.44
C LEU A 144 7.24 15.39 -5.82
N ILE A 145 7.24 15.58 -4.51
CA ILE A 145 8.25 16.38 -3.81
C ILE A 145 9.65 15.78 -4.01
N GLY A 146 9.80 14.46 -3.85
CA GLY A 146 11.08 13.80 -4.06
C GLY A 146 11.59 13.90 -5.50
N MET A 147 10.70 13.88 -6.48
CA MET A 147 11.05 14.12 -7.89
C MET A 147 11.49 15.57 -8.11
N ASP A 148 10.74 16.54 -7.57
CA ASP A 148 11.00 17.98 -7.71
C ASP A 148 12.36 18.37 -7.11
N MET A 149 12.77 17.76 -6.02
CA MET A 149 14.07 18.02 -5.37
C MET A 149 15.29 17.68 -6.26
N HIS A 150 15.11 16.83 -7.27
CA HIS A 150 16.16 16.39 -8.20
C HIS A 150 16.03 16.99 -9.59
N LEU A 151 15.08 17.89 -9.82
CA LEU A 151 14.90 18.61 -11.06
C LEU A 151 15.49 20.02 -10.96
N GLU A 152 16.13 20.46 -12.01
CA GLU A 152 16.66 21.83 -12.12
C GLU A 152 15.51 22.84 -12.12
N GLY A 153 15.56 23.79 -11.19
CA GLY A 153 14.47 24.75 -10.99
C GLY A 153 13.28 24.23 -10.20
N GLY A 154 13.44 23.12 -9.49
CA GLY A 154 12.43 22.58 -8.59
C GLY A 154 12.01 23.56 -7.49
N LEU A 155 10.76 23.41 -6.98
CA LEU A 155 10.17 24.33 -6.00
C LEU A 155 10.83 24.25 -4.62
N PHE A 156 11.30 23.06 -4.23
CA PHE A 156 11.76 22.83 -2.86
C PHE A 156 13.29 22.96 -2.72
N THR A 157 14.07 22.32 -3.57
CA THR A 157 15.54 22.41 -3.48
C THR A 157 16.14 21.87 -4.75
N ASP A 158 16.99 22.65 -5.42
CA ASP A 158 17.78 22.15 -6.53
C ASP A 158 18.95 21.32 -5.97
N ARG A 159 18.76 20.00 -5.96
CA ARG A 159 19.78 18.99 -5.59
C ARG A 159 20.26 18.18 -6.77
N SER A 160 20.00 18.67 -7.98
CA SER A 160 20.45 17.99 -9.19
C SER A 160 21.97 17.79 -9.13
N ILE A 161 22.42 16.57 -9.43
CA ILE A 161 23.85 16.19 -9.35
C ILE A 161 24.65 16.81 -10.51
N GLY A 162 24.01 17.68 -11.31
CA GLY A 162 24.57 18.21 -12.55
C GLY A 162 24.43 17.20 -13.68
N GLY A 163 24.53 17.66 -14.91
CA GLY A 163 24.36 16.82 -16.09
C GLY A 163 23.38 17.43 -17.08
N THR A 164 23.03 16.67 -18.10
CA THR A 164 22.02 17.10 -19.07
C THR A 164 20.63 17.00 -18.43
N HIS A 165 19.70 17.85 -18.83
CA HIS A 165 18.31 17.81 -18.38
C HIS A 165 17.66 16.41 -18.55
N GLU A 166 18.07 15.68 -19.58
CA GLU A 166 17.62 14.31 -19.80
C GLU A 166 18.07 13.36 -18.68
N PHE A 167 19.32 13.48 -18.21
CA PHE A 167 19.85 12.69 -17.11
C PHE A 167 19.13 13.02 -15.79
N GLN A 168 18.91 14.31 -15.51
CA GLN A 168 18.16 14.75 -14.32
C GLN A 168 16.73 14.21 -14.30
N MET A 169 16.06 14.17 -15.47
CA MET A 169 14.72 13.58 -15.58
C MET A 169 14.71 12.07 -15.32
N ILE A 170 15.73 11.33 -15.76
CA ILE A 170 15.84 9.89 -15.48
C ILE A 170 16.09 9.68 -13.99
N GLU A 171 16.97 10.48 -13.39
CA GLU A 171 17.26 10.43 -11.96
C GLU A 171 16.03 10.75 -11.11
N ALA A 172 15.36 11.89 -11.38
CA ALA A 172 14.14 12.29 -10.69
C ALA A 172 13.03 11.23 -10.79
N ARG A 173 12.87 10.64 -11.98
CA ARG A 173 11.93 9.55 -12.21
C ARG A 173 12.30 8.29 -11.42
N THR A 174 13.59 7.95 -11.36
CA THR A 174 14.07 6.81 -10.56
C THR A 174 13.85 7.05 -9.08
N MET A 175 14.07 8.28 -8.60
CA MET A 175 13.74 8.70 -7.22
C MET A 175 12.26 8.56 -6.94
N GLY A 176 11.39 9.15 -7.78
CA GLY A 176 9.94 9.06 -7.60
C GLY A 176 9.44 7.61 -7.61
N PHE A 177 9.92 6.78 -8.54
CA PHE A 177 9.62 5.36 -8.59
C PHE A 177 10.01 4.64 -7.30
N THR A 178 11.22 4.91 -6.78
CA THR A 178 11.73 4.29 -5.55
C THR A 178 10.97 4.76 -4.32
N ILE A 179 10.70 6.07 -4.21
CA ILE A 179 9.89 6.64 -3.11
C ILE A 179 8.51 6.00 -3.07
N LEU A 180 7.86 5.87 -4.23
CA LEU A 180 6.52 5.29 -4.31
C LEU A 180 6.52 3.82 -3.87
N VAL A 181 7.48 3.01 -4.32
CA VAL A 181 7.63 1.61 -3.87
C VAL A 181 7.80 1.54 -2.36
N PHE A 182 8.72 2.31 -1.77
CA PHE A 182 8.92 2.30 -0.32
C PHE A 182 7.71 2.84 0.44
N ALA A 183 7.03 3.87 -0.07
CA ALA A 183 5.80 4.39 0.49
C ALA A 183 4.70 3.32 0.55
N GLN A 184 4.57 2.50 -0.49
CA GLN A 184 3.66 1.36 -0.52
C GLN A 184 4.06 0.27 0.48
N LEU A 185 5.36 -0.02 0.64
CA LEU A 185 5.82 -0.97 1.65
C LEU A 185 5.53 -0.48 3.08
N PHE A 186 5.71 0.82 3.37
CA PHE A 186 5.30 1.41 4.65
C PHE A 186 3.78 1.40 4.82
N ASN A 187 3.03 1.67 3.75
CA ASN A 187 1.58 1.55 3.74
C ASN A 187 1.11 0.11 4.00
N ALA A 188 1.81 -0.91 3.49
CA ALA A 188 1.52 -2.30 3.78
C ALA A 188 1.59 -2.59 5.29
N ILE A 189 2.62 -2.09 5.96
CA ILE A 189 2.75 -2.20 7.42
C ILE A 189 1.60 -1.46 8.13
N ALA A 190 1.29 -0.24 7.68
CA ALA A 190 0.23 0.58 8.26
C ALA A 190 -1.17 -0.02 8.08
N SER A 191 -1.46 -0.63 6.94
CA SER A 191 -2.79 -1.14 6.56
C SER A 191 -3.23 -2.39 7.32
N ARG A 192 -2.35 -3.03 8.11
CA ARG A 192 -2.67 -4.20 8.93
C ARG A 192 -3.76 -3.96 9.97
N SER A 193 -3.91 -2.73 10.44
CA SER A 193 -5.02 -2.35 11.31
C SER A 193 -5.54 -0.96 10.98
N ALA A 194 -6.87 -0.80 11.07
CA ALA A 194 -7.52 0.50 10.85
C ALA A 194 -7.41 1.43 12.06
N ARG A 195 -7.28 0.88 13.26
CA ARG A 195 -7.34 1.63 14.53
C ARG A 195 -6.12 1.44 15.40
N GLN A 196 -5.51 0.26 15.42
CA GLN A 196 -4.31 0.01 16.20
C GLN A 196 -3.07 0.59 15.50
N SER A 197 -2.06 0.95 16.31
CA SER A 197 -0.78 1.38 15.77
C SER A 197 -0.10 0.26 14.97
N ALA A 198 0.55 0.61 13.87
CA ALA A 198 1.33 -0.31 13.04
C ALA A 198 2.44 -1.04 13.82
N PHE A 199 2.89 -0.46 14.92
CA PHE A 199 3.95 -1.03 15.77
C PHE A 199 3.46 -2.16 16.68
N VAL A 200 2.15 -2.30 16.90
CA VAL A 200 1.59 -3.39 17.69
C VAL A 200 1.63 -4.68 16.87
N GLY A 201 2.34 -5.68 17.38
CA GLY A 201 2.51 -6.95 16.68
C GLY A 201 3.25 -6.85 15.33
N LEU A 202 4.19 -5.91 15.22
CA LEU A 202 4.91 -5.60 13.97
C LEU A 202 5.51 -6.86 13.31
N PHE A 203 6.06 -7.79 14.08
CA PHE A 203 6.71 -9.00 13.59
C PHE A 203 5.81 -10.25 13.63
N SER A 204 4.51 -10.11 13.90
CA SER A 204 3.59 -11.24 13.99
C SER A 204 3.38 -11.95 12.64
N ASN A 205 3.44 -11.23 11.53
CA ASN A 205 3.32 -11.76 10.18
C ASN A 205 4.68 -11.90 9.50
N LYS A 206 5.26 -13.11 9.56
CA LYS A 206 6.56 -13.40 8.92
C LYS A 206 6.50 -13.35 7.39
N TRP A 207 5.34 -13.69 6.81
CA TRP A 207 5.13 -13.64 5.36
C TRP A 207 5.16 -12.22 4.83
N LEU A 208 4.61 -11.27 5.58
CA LEU A 208 4.66 -9.84 5.20
C LEU A 208 6.12 -9.33 5.19
N TRP A 209 6.92 -9.69 6.19
CA TRP A 209 8.33 -9.31 6.20
C TRP A 209 9.13 -9.97 5.08
N GLY A 210 8.82 -11.22 4.74
CA GLY A 210 9.39 -11.91 3.57
C GLY A 210 9.01 -11.20 2.27
N ALA A 211 7.75 -10.78 2.12
CA ALA A 211 7.27 -10.03 0.96
C ALA A 211 7.94 -8.65 0.85
N ILE A 212 8.05 -7.91 1.96
CA ILE A 212 8.76 -6.62 2.00
C ILE A 212 10.24 -6.81 1.60
N GLY A 213 10.92 -7.80 2.17
CA GLY A 213 12.30 -8.12 1.82
C GLY A 213 12.47 -8.46 0.33
N LEU A 214 11.56 -9.26 -0.22
CA LEU A 214 11.54 -9.57 -1.65
C LEU A 214 11.35 -8.31 -2.51
N SER A 215 10.39 -7.44 -2.16
CA SER A 215 10.15 -6.19 -2.88
C SER A 215 11.35 -5.25 -2.84
N VAL A 216 12.05 -5.16 -1.71
CA VAL A 216 13.30 -4.38 -1.59
C VAL A 216 14.40 -4.96 -2.49
N VAL A 217 14.59 -6.28 -2.51
CA VAL A 217 15.56 -6.93 -3.40
C VAL A 217 15.21 -6.69 -4.86
N LEU A 218 13.95 -6.83 -5.24
CA LEU A 218 13.48 -6.56 -6.60
C LEU A 218 13.74 -5.10 -7.00
N GLN A 219 13.51 -4.14 -6.10
CA GLN A 219 13.78 -2.74 -6.34
C GLN A 219 15.28 -2.46 -6.55
N LEU A 220 16.15 -3.08 -5.75
CA LEU A 220 17.60 -3.01 -5.96
C LEU A 220 18.01 -3.58 -7.33
N VAL A 221 17.43 -4.71 -7.71
CA VAL A 221 17.71 -5.36 -9.00
C VAL A 221 17.33 -4.45 -10.17
N VAL A 222 16.16 -3.79 -10.14
CA VAL A 222 15.73 -2.85 -11.20
C VAL A 222 16.63 -1.62 -11.29
N ILE A 223 17.19 -1.15 -10.18
CA ILE A 223 18.01 0.06 -10.14
C ILE A 223 19.46 -0.21 -10.53
N TYR A 224 20.01 -1.40 -10.23
CA TYR A 224 21.44 -1.66 -10.40
C TYR A 224 21.79 -2.63 -11.52
N VAL A 225 20.84 -3.41 -12.06
CA VAL A 225 21.11 -4.31 -13.19
C VAL A 225 21.01 -3.57 -14.51
N PRO A 226 22.11 -3.43 -15.32
CA PRO A 226 22.15 -2.58 -16.50
C PRO A 226 21.08 -2.89 -17.55
N PHE A 227 20.76 -4.17 -17.77
CA PHE A 227 19.70 -4.57 -18.69
C PHE A 227 18.32 -4.05 -18.25
N LEU A 228 18.03 -4.09 -16.97
CA LEU A 228 16.76 -3.61 -16.40
C LEU A 228 16.71 -2.08 -16.39
N ASN A 229 17.84 -1.40 -16.17
CA ASN A 229 17.89 0.06 -16.27
C ASN A 229 17.41 0.55 -17.63
N SER A 230 17.85 -0.09 -18.70
CA SER A 230 17.40 0.27 -20.06
C SER A 230 15.91 -0.03 -20.26
N ALA A 231 15.40 -1.14 -19.71
CA ALA A 231 14.00 -1.54 -19.87
C ALA A 231 13.04 -0.65 -19.06
N PHE A 232 13.46 -0.21 -17.86
CA PHE A 232 12.63 0.56 -16.94
C PHE A 232 12.96 2.07 -16.93
N GLY A 233 13.95 2.51 -17.70
CA GLY A 233 14.37 3.90 -17.72
C GLY A 233 14.83 4.40 -16.34
N THR A 234 15.61 3.58 -15.64
CA THR A 234 16.16 3.88 -14.31
C THR A 234 17.66 4.16 -14.38
N THR A 235 18.19 4.81 -13.35
CA THR A 235 19.62 5.04 -13.16
C THR A 235 20.04 4.61 -11.76
N PRO A 236 21.30 4.15 -11.57
CA PRO A 236 21.80 3.82 -10.25
C PRO A 236 21.76 5.01 -9.30
N LEU A 237 21.16 4.82 -8.13
CA LEU A 237 21.03 5.85 -7.08
C LEU A 237 22.23 5.78 -6.13
N GLY A 238 22.74 6.96 -5.74
CA GLY A 238 23.75 7.07 -4.71
C GLY A 238 23.21 6.78 -3.30
N PRO A 239 24.09 6.53 -2.30
CA PRO A 239 23.65 6.21 -0.93
C PRO A 239 22.76 7.29 -0.29
N TRP A 240 23.02 8.55 -0.54
CA TRP A 240 22.20 9.65 -0.02
C TRP A 240 20.80 9.70 -0.63
N ALA A 241 20.68 9.42 -1.92
CA ALA A 241 19.39 9.30 -2.59
C ALA A 241 18.52 8.19 -1.98
N TRP A 242 19.12 7.07 -1.58
CA TRP A 242 18.40 6.02 -0.84
C TRP A 242 17.89 6.50 0.51
N VAL A 243 18.70 7.24 1.28
CA VAL A 243 18.26 7.81 2.54
C VAL A 243 17.10 8.77 2.34
N GLU A 244 17.17 9.62 1.32
CA GLU A 244 16.08 10.55 0.98
C GLU A 244 14.81 9.80 0.59
N CYS A 245 14.90 8.76 -0.26
CA CYS A 245 13.76 7.93 -0.63
C CYS A 245 13.09 7.30 0.60
N ILE A 246 13.87 6.72 1.50
CA ILE A 246 13.34 6.06 2.69
C ILE A 246 12.73 7.08 3.65
N CYS A 247 13.37 8.24 3.86
CA CYS A 247 12.86 9.29 4.73
C CYS A 247 11.53 9.86 4.21
N LEU A 248 11.44 10.16 2.92
CA LEU A 248 10.20 10.65 2.30
C LEU A 248 9.09 9.59 2.34
N ALA A 249 9.41 8.35 2.03
CA ALA A 249 8.46 7.26 2.10
C ALA A 249 7.95 7.01 3.54
N ALA A 250 8.81 7.17 4.56
CA ALA A 250 8.44 7.02 5.97
C ALA A 250 7.38 8.04 6.43
N VAL A 251 7.25 9.18 5.76
CA VAL A 251 6.19 10.17 6.01
C VAL A 251 4.80 9.54 5.88
N VAL A 252 4.62 8.59 4.96
CA VAL A 252 3.35 7.86 4.79
C VAL A 252 2.98 7.07 6.04
N LEU A 253 3.96 6.39 6.65
CA LEU A 253 3.74 5.66 7.91
C LEU A 253 3.39 6.62 9.05
N ILE A 254 4.13 7.72 9.17
CA ILE A 254 3.89 8.75 10.20
C ILE A 254 2.48 9.36 10.02
N ALA A 255 2.13 9.74 8.80
CA ALA A 255 0.81 10.29 8.48
C ALA A 255 -0.33 9.31 8.82
N SER A 256 -0.14 8.02 8.49
CA SER A 256 -1.08 6.97 8.87
C SER A 256 -1.23 6.82 10.38
N GLU A 257 -0.14 6.87 11.14
CA GLU A 257 -0.20 6.77 12.61
C GLU A 257 -0.90 7.99 13.24
N ILE A 258 -0.65 9.19 12.72
CA ILE A 258 -1.36 10.41 13.15
C ILE A 258 -2.84 10.27 12.85
N TYR A 259 -3.22 9.85 11.65
CA TYR A 259 -4.61 9.62 11.27
C TYR A 259 -5.30 8.64 12.21
N LYS A 260 -4.69 7.49 12.48
CA LYS A 260 -5.20 6.49 13.42
C LYS A 260 -5.33 7.03 14.84
N ALA A 261 -4.37 7.86 15.30
CA ALA A 261 -4.44 8.50 16.61
C ALA A 261 -5.63 9.46 16.73
N ILE A 262 -5.87 10.25 15.69
CA ILE A 262 -7.03 11.16 15.62
C ILE A 262 -8.35 10.35 15.64
N MET A 263 -8.43 9.28 14.84
CA MET A 263 -9.63 8.44 14.78
C MET A 263 -9.92 7.76 16.11
N ARG A 264 -8.88 7.24 16.81
CA ARG A 264 -9.04 6.72 18.18
C ARG A 264 -9.56 7.77 19.17
N ALA A 265 -9.08 9.01 19.07
CA ALA A 265 -9.54 10.08 19.93
C ALA A 265 -11.02 10.44 19.65
N ILE A 266 -11.45 10.41 18.41
CA ILE A 266 -12.85 10.62 18.02
C ILE A 266 -13.73 9.47 18.52
N ASP A 267 -13.31 8.23 18.35
CA ASP A 267 -14.07 7.04 18.78
C ASP A 267 -14.24 7.00 20.30
N ARG A 268 -13.22 7.40 21.07
CA ARG A 268 -13.33 7.57 22.55
C ARG A 268 -14.37 8.63 22.93
N LYS A 269 -14.38 9.78 22.24
CA LYS A 269 -15.38 10.84 22.49
C LYS A 269 -16.81 10.39 22.15
N ARG A 270 -16.98 9.46 21.21
CA ARG A 270 -18.28 8.90 20.81
C ARG A 270 -18.72 7.72 21.68
N GLY A 271 -17.89 7.27 22.65
CA GLY A 271 -18.20 6.12 23.50
C GLY A 271 -18.21 4.78 22.76
N ILE A 272 -17.57 4.70 21.58
CA ILE A 272 -17.50 3.48 20.74
C ILE A 272 -16.38 2.56 21.22
N MET A 273 -15.39 3.11 21.90
CA MET A 273 -14.30 2.37 22.57
C MET A 273 -14.30 2.74 24.06
N ALA A 274 -14.51 1.74 24.90
CA ALA A 274 -14.28 1.81 26.34
C ALA A 274 -12.82 1.50 26.66
#